data_12b0023415f069fa34d8acf2712ac580
#
_entry.id   12b0023415f069fa34d8acf2712ac580
#
_cell.length_a   1.000
_cell.length_b   1.000
_cell.length_c   1.000
_cell.angle_alpha   90.00
_cell.angle_beta   90.00
_cell.angle_gamma   90.00
#
_symmetry.space_group_name_H-M   'P 1'
#
loop_
_entity.id
_entity.type
_entity.pdbx_description
1 polymer ?
#
loop_
_entity_poly.entity_id
_entity_poly.type
_entity_poly.pdbx_seq_one_letter_code
_entity_poly.pdbx_strand_id
1 'polypeptide(L)'
;MSALRLTGLSIAAALACGHAVAAGQDDAALALADAAPDAPVAAARPWKLNVEGGAERSERWDGTSATRYRAALDGELNYRLAPEVRAVVGARIERNAETLTAEYRTRSYLKEAYLSWQPGASQVVDAGRINQRFGVATGFNPTDFFRSGSVVTSSPDPVSRRTNRLGSVMVQAQQLWDSGSVSLLLSPRLAARREPGDPEADDALSKTNSINRWLLTGSQQIGATLRPQWLIYREQGHSPQFGLNLNTLLGQSAIVYGEWAGGRAPSLYSLANHQEQDVRFRSRSALGVTYTWPLDITTTFEWQANGAGVAKGEDLALGARNPLAWGNALGWSYNLQDPVTRQAFFTYVSAHNVLVQGLDLAGFVQADRGNAGRQAWLEFRKRYDSFSLSLQWQRQRGEPWTRFGALPERSNVRLLVDLYY
;
A
#
# COMPACT_ATOMS: atom_id res chain seq x y z
N MET A 1 1.47 48.96 -43.42
CA MET A 1 2.00 47.89 -44.28
C MET A 1 3.13 47.21 -43.55
N SER A 2 2.96 46.08 -43.00
CA SER A 2 3.97 45.04 -42.74
C SER A 2 3.28 43.89 -42.02
N ALA A 3 3.20 42.77 -42.65
CA ALA A 3 2.54 41.55 -42.19
C ALA A 3 3.43 40.83 -41.17
N LEU A 4 2.91 40.56 -39.99
CA LEU A 4 3.52 39.62 -39.03
C LEU A 4 3.19 38.19 -39.47
N ARG A 5 4.21 37.44 -39.86
CA ARG A 5 4.15 36.02 -40.10
C ARG A 5 4.19 35.28 -38.77
N LEU A 6 3.10 34.57 -38.42
CA LEU A 6 3.11 33.54 -37.40
C LEU A 6 3.83 32.32 -37.96
N THR A 7 5.01 32.04 -37.45
CA THR A 7 5.68 30.77 -37.65
C THR A 7 5.08 29.74 -36.67
N GLY A 8 4.36 28.78 -37.24
CA GLY A 8 3.86 27.61 -36.47
C GLY A 8 5.03 26.78 -35.98
N LEU A 9 5.12 26.63 -34.68
CA LEU A 9 5.97 25.64 -34.02
C LEU A 9 5.26 24.28 -34.05
N SER A 10 5.66 23.45 -34.99
CA SER A 10 5.24 22.04 -35.01
C SER A 10 6.00 21.32 -33.89
N ILE A 11 5.33 21.06 -32.78
CA ILE A 11 5.84 20.15 -31.74
C ILE A 11 5.64 18.74 -32.32
N ALA A 12 6.72 18.19 -32.86
CA ALA A 12 6.82 16.77 -33.13
C ALA A 12 6.84 16.06 -31.76
N ALA A 13 5.70 15.50 -31.35
CA ALA A 13 5.65 14.56 -30.26
C ALA A 13 6.43 13.31 -30.68
N ALA A 14 7.68 13.22 -30.30
CA ALA A 14 8.41 11.97 -30.30
C ALA A 14 7.70 11.04 -29.32
N LEU A 15 6.88 10.14 -29.85
CA LEU A 15 6.42 8.95 -29.14
C LEU A 15 7.66 8.09 -28.84
N ALA A 16 8.34 8.44 -27.73
CA ALA A 16 9.13 7.46 -27.04
C ALA A 16 8.12 6.46 -26.50
N CYS A 17 7.99 5.31 -27.14
CA CYS A 17 7.40 4.12 -26.56
C CYS A 17 8.23 3.74 -25.33
N GLY A 18 8.04 4.46 -24.24
CA GLY A 18 8.38 4.01 -22.92
C GLY A 18 7.47 2.82 -22.66
N HIS A 19 8.06 1.64 -22.60
CA HIS A 19 7.36 0.41 -22.28
C HIS A 19 6.73 0.59 -20.91
N ALA A 20 5.42 0.82 -20.89
CA ALA A 20 4.65 0.77 -19.66
C ALA A 20 4.78 -0.66 -19.14
N VAL A 21 5.68 -0.82 -18.17
CA VAL A 21 5.58 -1.92 -17.23
C VAL A 21 4.15 -1.89 -16.77
N ALA A 22 3.47 -3.03 -16.79
CA ALA A 22 2.18 -3.20 -16.15
C ALA A 22 2.33 -3.11 -14.60
N ALA A 23 2.84 -1.99 -14.12
CA ALA A 23 2.46 -1.45 -12.86
C ALA A 23 0.98 -1.19 -12.99
N GLY A 24 0.17 -1.87 -12.22
CA GLY A 24 -1.28 -1.88 -12.41
C GLY A 24 -1.81 -0.46 -12.54
N GLN A 25 -2.93 -0.30 -13.22
CA GLN A 25 -3.65 0.97 -13.42
C GLN A 25 -3.87 1.77 -12.12
N ASP A 26 -3.62 1.16 -10.99
CA ASP A 26 -3.63 1.71 -9.65
C ASP A 26 -2.56 2.79 -9.41
N ASP A 27 -1.41 2.68 -10.06
CA ASP A 27 -0.39 3.71 -9.99
C ASP A 27 -0.79 4.99 -10.74
N ALA A 28 -1.69 4.91 -11.71
CA ALA A 28 -2.14 6.10 -12.41
C ALA A 28 -3.06 6.98 -11.54
N ALA A 29 -3.92 6.39 -10.71
CA ALA A 29 -4.76 7.14 -9.77
C ALA A 29 -3.92 7.69 -8.59
N LEU A 30 -2.92 6.94 -8.12
CA LEU A 30 -1.94 7.39 -7.14
C LEU A 30 -0.93 8.37 -7.76
N ALA A 31 -0.49 8.16 -8.99
CA ALA A 31 0.40 9.07 -9.69
C ALA A 31 -0.27 10.40 -10.08
N LEU A 32 -1.59 10.44 -10.28
CA LEU A 32 -2.32 11.71 -10.35
C LEU A 32 -2.35 12.43 -9.00
N ALA A 33 -2.34 11.70 -7.90
CA ALA A 33 -2.26 12.25 -6.56
C ALA A 33 -0.82 12.66 -6.17
N ASP A 34 0.20 11.98 -6.74
CA ASP A 34 1.62 12.16 -6.44
C ASP A 34 2.45 12.65 -7.63
N ALA A 35 1.84 13.19 -8.70
CA ALA A 35 2.58 13.72 -9.84
C ALA A 35 3.45 14.92 -9.42
N ALA A 36 4.62 14.60 -8.89
CA ALA A 36 5.72 15.58 -8.84
C ALA A 36 6.21 15.81 -10.28
N PRO A 37 6.48 17.05 -10.69
CA PRO A 37 7.06 17.30 -12.01
C PRO A 37 8.35 16.50 -12.15
N ASP A 38 8.45 15.75 -13.24
CA ASP A 38 9.62 14.94 -13.56
C ASP A 38 10.88 15.79 -13.48
N ALA A 39 11.80 15.39 -12.61
CA ALA A 39 13.16 15.89 -12.65
C ALA A 39 13.76 15.58 -14.05
N PRO A 40 14.62 16.44 -14.63
CA PRO A 40 15.18 16.21 -15.96
C PRO A 40 15.78 14.81 -16.03
N VAL A 41 15.42 14.08 -17.09
CA VAL A 41 15.83 12.70 -17.35
C VAL A 41 17.35 12.66 -17.53
N ALA A 42 18.09 12.61 -16.44
CA ALA A 42 19.46 12.09 -16.46
C ALA A 42 19.35 10.62 -16.92
N ALA A 43 20.25 10.17 -17.79
CA ALA A 43 20.26 8.82 -18.32
C ALA A 43 19.95 7.84 -17.20
N ALA A 44 18.77 7.20 -17.25
CA ALA A 44 18.18 6.50 -16.12
C ALA A 44 19.14 5.39 -15.69
N ARG A 45 19.76 5.58 -14.53
CA ARG A 45 20.61 4.53 -13.93
C ARG A 45 19.75 3.29 -13.72
N PRO A 46 20.26 2.08 -14.02
CA PRO A 46 19.51 0.85 -13.81
C PRO A 46 19.31 0.53 -12.32
N TRP A 47 19.85 1.34 -11.43
CA TRP A 47 19.76 1.17 -9.99
C TRP A 47 19.43 2.48 -9.29
N LYS A 48 18.79 2.35 -8.13
CA LYS A 48 18.52 3.42 -7.18
C LYS A 48 18.97 2.97 -5.79
N LEU A 49 19.53 3.86 -5.03
CA LEU A 49 19.93 3.63 -3.66
C LEU A 49 19.41 4.76 -2.79
N ASN A 50 18.69 4.41 -1.73
CA ASN A 50 18.21 5.34 -0.72
C ASN A 50 18.80 4.96 0.64
N VAL A 51 19.40 5.93 1.33
CA VAL A 51 19.89 5.80 2.70
C VAL A 51 19.01 6.64 3.60
N GLU A 52 18.33 6.01 4.53
CA GLU A 52 17.44 6.66 5.48
C GLU A 52 18.05 6.64 6.87
N GLY A 53 18.05 7.79 7.55
CA GLY A 53 18.40 7.91 8.95
C GLY A 53 17.33 8.67 9.71
N GLY A 54 17.09 8.33 10.99
CA GLY A 54 16.08 9.07 11.73
C GLY A 54 16.03 8.78 13.20
N ALA A 55 15.32 9.67 13.90
CA ALA A 55 14.99 9.54 15.31
C ALA A 55 13.49 9.74 15.52
N GLU A 56 12.92 8.94 16.41
CA GLU A 56 11.52 8.99 16.79
C GLU A 56 11.40 9.08 18.30
N ARG A 57 10.58 10.00 18.79
CA ARG A 57 10.16 10.04 20.18
C ARG A 57 8.69 9.66 20.26
N SER A 58 8.39 8.61 21.01
CA SER A 58 7.02 8.13 21.25
C SER A 58 6.62 8.34 22.70
N GLU A 59 5.35 8.59 22.93
CA GLU A 59 4.67 8.68 24.21
C GLU A 59 3.68 7.52 24.31
N ARG A 60 3.72 6.78 25.40
CA ARG A 60 2.79 5.68 25.69
C ARG A 60 1.57 6.17 26.46
N TRP A 61 0.55 5.33 26.61
CA TRP A 61 -0.69 5.66 27.33
C TRP A 61 -0.47 5.86 28.83
N ASP A 62 0.55 5.24 29.42
CA ASP A 62 0.96 5.39 30.81
C ASP A 62 1.81 6.65 31.08
N GLY A 63 2.04 7.48 30.07
CA GLY A 63 2.86 8.68 30.14
C GLY A 63 4.36 8.43 30.01
N THR A 64 4.81 7.19 29.92
CA THR A 64 6.23 6.88 29.63
C THR A 64 6.59 7.27 28.20
N SER A 65 7.84 7.62 27.96
CA SER A 65 8.33 7.94 26.61
C SER A 65 9.54 7.11 26.24
N ALA A 66 9.62 6.76 24.95
CA ALA A 66 10.75 6.06 24.36
C ALA A 66 11.36 6.88 23.24
N THR A 67 12.66 6.76 23.05
CA THR A 67 13.32 7.26 21.84
C THR A 67 13.82 6.08 21.03
N ARG A 68 13.53 6.09 19.76
CA ARG A 68 13.98 5.07 18.79
C ARG A 68 14.81 5.73 17.71
N TYR A 69 15.94 5.14 17.38
CA TYR A 69 16.78 5.53 16.26
C TYR A 69 16.65 4.49 15.18
N ARG A 70 16.66 4.96 13.93
CA ARG A 70 16.57 4.09 12.74
C ARG A 70 17.62 4.49 11.72
N ALA A 71 18.23 3.46 11.12
CA ALA A 71 19.01 3.59 9.91
C ALA A 71 18.55 2.50 8.92
N ALA A 72 18.39 2.86 7.66
CA ALA A 72 18.01 1.89 6.64
C ALA A 72 18.72 2.18 5.32
N LEU A 73 18.94 1.11 4.56
CA LEU A 73 19.45 1.12 3.19
C LEU A 73 18.41 0.42 2.33
N ASP A 74 17.90 1.11 1.32
CA ASP A 74 16.93 0.61 0.36
C ASP A 74 17.55 0.67 -1.04
N GLY A 75 17.70 -0.48 -1.70
CA GLY A 75 18.31 -0.60 -3.02
C GLY A 75 17.34 -1.22 -4.01
N GLU A 76 17.29 -0.67 -5.21
CA GLU A 76 16.51 -1.18 -6.34
C GLU A 76 17.42 -1.30 -7.56
N LEU A 77 17.32 -2.42 -8.27
CA LEU A 77 17.95 -2.70 -9.55
C LEU A 77 16.86 -3.04 -10.56
N ASN A 78 16.87 -2.37 -11.70
CA ASN A 78 16.02 -2.66 -12.83
C ASN A 78 16.90 -2.71 -14.08
N TYR A 79 17.31 -3.91 -14.45
CA TYR A 79 18.32 -4.11 -15.48
C TYR A 79 17.78 -4.93 -16.65
N ARG A 80 18.02 -4.44 -17.87
CA ARG A 80 17.64 -5.14 -19.11
C ARG A 80 18.74 -6.14 -19.47
N LEU A 81 18.42 -7.42 -19.35
CA LEU A 81 19.34 -8.53 -19.69
C LEU A 81 19.37 -8.80 -21.20
N ALA A 82 18.22 -8.66 -21.86
CA ALA A 82 18.03 -8.79 -23.31
C ALA A 82 16.90 -7.83 -23.75
N PRO A 83 16.69 -7.59 -25.04
CA PRO A 83 15.58 -6.72 -25.50
C PRO A 83 14.23 -7.05 -24.90
N GLU A 84 13.93 -8.35 -24.73
CA GLU A 84 12.66 -8.85 -24.21
C GLU A 84 12.73 -9.28 -22.73
N VAL A 85 13.92 -9.25 -22.08
CA VAL A 85 14.11 -9.76 -20.71
C VAL A 85 14.67 -8.70 -19.80
N ARG A 86 14.00 -8.50 -18.66
CA ARG A 86 14.39 -7.56 -17.62
C ARG A 86 14.47 -8.26 -16.27
N ALA A 87 15.48 -7.93 -15.48
CA ALA A 87 15.63 -8.36 -14.09
C ALA A 87 15.31 -7.18 -13.17
N VAL A 88 14.49 -7.43 -12.14
CA VAL A 88 14.15 -6.48 -11.10
C VAL A 88 14.53 -7.08 -9.75
N VAL A 89 15.27 -6.31 -8.94
CA VAL A 89 15.64 -6.68 -7.56
C VAL A 89 15.45 -5.46 -6.67
N GLY A 90 14.72 -5.62 -5.59
CA GLY A 90 14.52 -4.61 -4.56
C GLY A 90 14.78 -5.19 -3.18
N ALA A 91 15.68 -4.57 -2.40
CA ALA A 91 16.03 -5.03 -1.07
C ALA A 91 16.15 -3.86 -0.09
N ARG A 92 15.87 -4.14 1.18
CA ARG A 92 16.00 -3.19 2.28
C ARG A 92 16.69 -3.85 3.47
N ILE A 93 17.65 -3.15 4.05
CA ILE A 93 18.25 -3.48 5.36
C ILE A 93 17.91 -2.35 6.30
N GLU A 94 17.40 -2.67 7.47
CA GLU A 94 16.98 -1.71 8.47
C GLU A 94 17.55 -2.09 9.84
N ARG A 95 18.08 -1.12 10.56
CA ARG A 95 18.52 -1.26 11.94
C ARG A 95 17.78 -0.27 12.81
N ASN A 96 17.15 -0.78 13.86
CA ASN A 96 16.45 0.00 14.88
C ASN A 96 17.13 -0.18 16.23
N ALA A 97 17.19 0.90 17.02
CA ALA A 97 17.64 0.91 18.39
C ALA A 97 16.62 1.63 19.25
N GLU A 98 16.24 1.08 20.39
CA GLU A 98 15.27 1.69 21.30
C GLU A 98 15.89 1.89 22.70
N THR A 99 15.68 3.08 23.29
CA THR A 99 16.31 3.45 24.55
C THR A 99 15.73 2.76 25.78
N LEU A 100 14.43 2.39 25.76
CA LEU A 100 13.78 1.76 26.91
C LEU A 100 14.20 0.30 27.12
N THR A 101 14.38 -0.43 26.02
CA THR A 101 14.72 -1.87 26.06
C THR A 101 16.20 -2.13 25.86
N ALA A 102 16.96 -1.10 25.45
CA ALA A 102 18.36 -1.22 24.99
C ALA A 102 18.52 -2.28 23.86
N GLU A 103 17.44 -2.56 23.14
CA GLU A 103 17.44 -3.56 22.07
C GLU A 103 17.92 -2.97 20.76
N TYR A 104 18.76 -3.74 20.08
CA TYR A 104 19.17 -3.47 18.70
C TYR A 104 18.57 -4.56 17.83
N ARG A 105 17.75 -4.15 16.85
CA ARG A 105 17.13 -5.10 15.91
C ARG A 105 17.54 -4.75 14.51
N THR A 106 18.20 -5.68 13.83
CA THR A 106 18.52 -5.57 12.41
C THR A 106 17.59 -6.51 11.63
N ARG A 107 17.00 -6.01 10.56
CA ARG A 107 16.14 -6.76 9.67
C ARG A 107 16.58 -6.54 8.23
N SER A 108 16.54 -7.59 7.44
CA SER A 108 16.78 -7.54 6.00
C SER A 108 15.56 -8.07 5.26
N TYR A 109 15.18 -7.37 4.19
CA TYR A 109 14.01 -7.68 3.38
C TYR A 109 14.40 -7.75 1.91
N LEU A 110 14.16 -8.88 1.28
CA LEU A 110 14.11 -8.97 -0.18
C LEU A 110 12.68 -8.63 -0.60
N LYS A 111 12.44 -7.37 -0.97
CA LYS A 111 11.12 -6.86 -1.34
C LYS A 111 10.66 -7.49 -2.64
N GLU A 112 11.52 -7.46 -3.65
CA GLU A 112 11.27 -7.97 -4.99
C GLU A 112 12.51 -8.65 -5.55
N ALA A 113 12.32 -9.72 -6.33
CA ALA A 113 13.36 -10.37 -7.12
C ALA A 113 12.70 -11.21 -8.21
N TYR A 114 12.57 -10.69 -9.42
CA TYR A 114 11.89 -11.38 -10.51
C TYR A 114 12.49 -11.06 -11.88
N LEU A 115 12.22 -11.97 -12.82
CA LEU A 115 12.44 -11.76 -14.23
C LEU A 115 11.13 -11.41 -14.91
N SER A 116 11.16 -10.43 -15.79
CA SER A 116 10.07 -10.03 -16.65
C SER A 116 10.46 -10.33 -18.10
N TRP A 117 9.66 -11.15 -18.77
CA TRP A 117 9.87 -11.56 -20.15
C TRP A 117 8.69 -11.09 -21.02
N GLN A 118 9.00 -10.43 -22.11
CA GLN A 118 8.08 -9.92 -23.11
C GLN A 118 8.22 -10.70 -24.42
N PRO A 119 7.58 -11.88 -24.58
CA PRO A 119 7.70 -12.68 -25.81
C PRO A 119 7.09 -12.02 -27.04
N GLY A 120 6.27 -11.01 -26.84
CA GLY A 120 5.62 -10.22 -27.90
C GLY A 120 5.16 -8.88 -27.38
N ALA A 121 4.67 -8.01 -28.27
CA ALA A 121 4.26 -6.64 -27.93
C ALA A 121 3.10 -6.56 -26.92
N SER A 122 2.29 -7.63 -26.85
CA SER A 122 1.07 -7.67 -26.02
C SER A 122 1.12 -8.71 -24.91
N GLN A 123 2.26 -9.35 -24.69
CA GLN A 123 2.39 -10.44 -23.72
C GLN A 123 3.50 -10.12 -22.73
N VAL A 124 3.23 -10.37 -21.44
CA VAL A 124 4.20 -10.24 -20.37
C VAL A 124 4.13 -11.48 -19.48
N VAL A 125 5.28 -12.03 -19.15
CA VAL A 125 5.43 -13.12 -18.18
C VAL A 125 6.45 -12.71 -17.13
N ASP A 126 6.00 -12.62 -15.88
CA ASP A 126 6.86 -12.31 -14.75
C ASP A 126 6.99 -13.55 -13.86
N ALA A 127 8.19 -13.84 -13.37
CA ALA A 127 8.43 -14.97 -12.49
C ALA A 127 9.44 -14.61 -11.39
N GLY A 128 9.07 -14.85 -10.15
CA GLY A 128 9.90 -14.55 -8.98
C GLY A 128 9.12 -13.94 -7.85
N ARG A 129 9.79 -13.17 -6.99
CA ARG A 129 9.16 -12.39 -5.91
C ARG A 129 8.68 -11.05 -6.46
N ILE A 130 7.37 -10.86 -6.53
CA ILE A 130 6.73 -9.70 -7.17
C ILE A 130 5.87 -8.98 -6.14
N ASN A 131 6.02 -7.67 -5.99
CA ASN A 131 5.13 -6.82 -5.21
C ASN A 131 3.92 -6.44 -6.05
N GLN A 132 3.01 -7.39 -6.25
CA GLN A 132 1.78 -7.17 -6.99
C GLN A 132 0.77 -6.41 -6.13
N ARG A 133 0.24 -5.32 -6.67
CA ARG A 133 -0.70 -4.42 -5.98
C ARG A 133 -2.00 -4.34 -6.77
N PHE A 134 -3.11 -4.46 -6.08
CA PHE A 134 -4.45 -4.31 -6.64
C PHE A 134 -5.24 -3.29 -5.85
N GLY A 135 -6.29 -2.75 -6.48
CA GLY A 135 -7.17 -1.79 -5.86
C GLY A 135 -6.86 -0.34 -6.22
N VAL A 136 -7.88 0.49 -6.20
CA VAL A 136 -7.88 1.90 -6.59
C VAL A 136 -8.05 2.85 -5.40
N ALA A 137 -8.32 2.28 -4.21
CA ALA A 137 -8.54 3.05 -2.98
C ALA A 137 -7.21 3.44 -2.32
N THR A 138 -7.22 4.52 -1.56
CA THR A 138 -6.02 5.04 -0.89
C THR A 138 -5.81 4.43 0.49
N GLY A 139 -6.85 4.40 1.32
CA GLY A 139 -6.73 3.98 2.73
C GLY A 139 -6.99 2.50 2.96
N PHE A 140 -7.84 1.86 2.14
CA PHE A 140 -8.21 0.46 2.27
C PHE A 140 -8.47 -0.19 0.91
N ASN A 141 -7.73 -1.23 0.56
CA ASN A 141 -7.82 -1.94 -0.71
C ASN A 141 -8.40 -3.35 -0.54
N PRO A 142 -9.74 -3.53 -0.56
CA PRO A 142 -10.39 -4.84 -0.43
C PRO A 142 -9.94 -5.88 -1.45
N THR A 143 -9.61 -5.44 -2.66
CA THR A 143 -9.22 -6.31 -3.79
C THR A 143 -7.74 -6.64 -3.84
N ASP A 144 -6.92 -6.07 -2.97
CA ASP A 144 -5.51 -6.40 -2.86
C ASP A 144 -5.31 -7.70 -2.05
N PHE A 145 -5.53 -8.83 -2.71
CA PHE A 145 -5.50 -10.15 -2.09
C PHE A 145 -4.10 -10.62 -1.66
N PHE A 146 -3.03 -9.97 -2.13
CA PHE A 146 -1.64 -10.31 -1.79
C PHE A 146 -1.04 -9.43 -0.69
N ARG A 147 -1.81 -8.52 -0.08
CA ARG A 147 -1.31 -7.58 0.93
C ARG A 147 -1.02 -8.20 2.32
N SER A 148 -1.64 -9.34 2.63
CA SER A 148 -1.47 -9.99 3.95
C SER A 148 -0.01 -10.33 4.21
N GLY A 149 0.50 -9.96 5.40
CA GLY A 149 1.86 -10.24 5.83
C GLY A 149 2.96 -9.48 5.08
N SER A 150 2.60 -8.60 4.15
CA SER A 150 3.56 -7.98 3.23
C SER A 150 4.23 -6.70 3.78
N VAL A 151 3.62 -5.99 4.72
CA VAL A 151 4.11 -4.69 5.22
C VAL A 151 5.42 -4.85 5.97
N VAL A 152 6.44 -4.11 5.55
CA VAL A 152 7.77 -4.06 6.20
C VAL A 152 8.16 -2.66 6.67
N THR A 153 7.37 -1.64 6.37
CA THR A 153 7.60 -0.27 6.83
C THR A 153 6.86 0.03 8.11
N SER A 154 7.46 0.84 8.99
CA SER A 154 6.79 1.41 10.17
C SER A 154 6.02 2.70 9.87
N SER A 155 6.07 3.20 8.63
CA SER A 155 5.30 4.38 8.23
C SER A 155 3.81 4.08 8.26
N PRO A 156 2.96 4.95 8.81
CA PRO A 156 1.52 4.83 8.71
C PRO A 156 0.97 5.34 7.37
N ASP A 157 1.78 6.06 6.59
CA ASP A 157 1.40 6.58 5.28
C ASP A 157 0.97 5.45 4.34
N PRO A 158 -0.25 5.48 3.77
CA PRO A 158 -0.76 4.42 2.92
C PRO A 158 0.06 4.25 1.64
N VAL A 159 0.60 5.32 1.07
CA VAL A 159 1.45 5.26 -0.14
C VAL A 159 2.75 4.51 0.17
N SER A 160 3.44 4.90 1.24
CA SER A 160 4.64 4.20 1.72
C SER A 160 4.37 2.73 2.05
N ARG A 161 3.22 2.41 2.63
CA ARG A 161 2.85 1.03 2.96
C ARG A 161 2.58 0.16 1.74
N ARG A 162 2.08 0.71 0.64
CA ARG A 162 1.87 -0.02 -0.62
C ARG A 162 3.19 -0.27 -1.37
N THR A 163 4.10 0.67 -1.34
CA THR A 163 5.38 0.56 -2.05
C THR A 163 6.43 -0.25 -1.28
N ASN A 164 6.51 -0.06 0.04
CA ASN A 164 7.49 -0.72 0.91
C ASN A 164 6.91 -1.98 1.55
N ARG A 165 6.72 -3.03 0.77
CA ARG A 165 6.23 -4.32 1.23
C ARG A 165 6.94 -5.50 0.56
N LEU A 166 6.84 -6.66 1.16
CA LEU A 166 7.33 -7.92 0.61
C LEU A 166 6.45 -8.35 -0.55
N GLY A 167 7.06 -8.63 -1.68
CA GLY A 167 6.39 -9.34 -2.76
C GLY A 167 6.11 -10.80 -2.39
N SER A 168 5.16 -11.41 -3.07
CA SER A 168 4.94 -12.85 -3.04
C SER A 168 5.72 -13.52 -4.18
N VAL A 169 6.24 -14.72 -3.94
CA VAL A 169 6.80 -15.53 -5.04
C VAL A 169 5.63 -16.06 -5.86
N MET A 170 5.67 -15.78 -7.17
CA MET A 170 4.61 -16.13 -8.11
C MET A 170 5.13 -16.19 -9.55
N VAL A 171 4.31 -16.78 -10.39
CA VAL A 171 4.37 -16.62 -11.85
C VAL A 171 3.11 -15.90 -12.27
N GLN A 172 3.28 -14.86 -13.06
CA GLN A 172 2.20 -14.08 -13.67
C GLN A 172 2.32 -14.14 -15.18
N ALA A 173 1.23 -14.41 -15.86
CA ALA A 173 1.13 -14.27 -17.31
C ALA A 173 0.03 -13.24 -17.62
N GLN A 174 0.34 -12.30 -18.50
CA GLN A 174 -0.56 -11.22 -18.87
C GLN A 174 -0.65 -11.11 -20.39
N GLN A 175 -1.87 -10.96 -20.89
CA GLN A 175 -2.20 -10.60 -22.26
C GLN A 175 -2.84 -9.21 -22.27
N LEU A 176 -2.29 -8.33 -23.10
CA LEU A 176 -2.74 -6.95 -23.29
C LEU A 176 -3.40 -6.78 -24.65
N TRP A 177 -4.34 -5.86 -24.76
CA TRP A 177 -4.88 -5.32 -26.01
C TRP A 177 -5.23 -3.84 -25.81
N ASP A 178 -5.55 -3.10 -26.87
CA ASP A 178 -5.69 -1.64 -26.84
C ASP A 178 -6.62 -1.11 -25.74
N SER A 179 -7.67 -1.85 -25.42
CA SER A 179 -8.71 -1.40 -24.49
C SER A 179 -8.78 -2.22 -23.19
N GLY A 180 -7.86 -3.17 -22.97
CA GLY A 180 -7.96 -4.02 -21.79
C GLY A 180 -6.81 -4.98 -21.59
N SER A 181 -6.97 -5.85 -20.60
CA SER A 181 -5.99 -6.89 -20.25
C SER A 181 -6.66 -8.07 -19.54
N VAL A 182 -5.99 -9.21 -19.59
CA VAL A 182 -6.26 -10.35 -18.72
C VAL A 182 -4.95 -10.86 -18.14
N SER A 183 -4.95 -11.22 -16.87
CA SER A 183 -3.75 -11.76 -16.18
C SER A 183 -4.13 -12.94 -15.31
N LEU A 184 -3.27 -13.95 -15.29
CA LEU A 184 -3.33 -15.08 -14.38
C LEU A 184 -2.07 -15.10 -13.52
N LEU A 185 -2.26 -15.12 -12.20
CA LEU A 185 -1.20 -15.18 -11.20
C LEU A 185 -1.30 -16.50 -10.43
N LEU A 186 -0.19 -17.20 -10.30
CA LEU A 186 -0.06 -18.45 -9.55
C LEU A 186 1.03 -18.28 -8.50
N SER A 187 0.68 -18.37 -7.22
CA SER A 187 1.59 -18.21 -6.09
C SER A 187 1.62 -19.51 -5.28
N PRO A 188 2.71 -20.30 -5.36
CA PRO A 188 2.80 -21.57 -4.66
C PRO A 188 3.08 -21.39 -3.16
N ARG A 189 2.70 -22.38 -2.36
CA ARG A 189 3.17 -22.53 -1.00
C ARG A 189 4.65 -22.94 -1.00
N LEU A 190 5.51 -22.14 -0.36
CA LEU A 190 6.94 -22.38 -0.26
C LEU A 190 7.45 -22.54 1.17
N ALA A 191 6.64 -22.14 2.16
CA ALA A 191 6.97 -22.27 3.57
C ALA A 191 5.72 -22.65 4.39
N ALA A 192 5.92 -23.14 5.62
CA ALA A 192 4.84 -23.30 6.57
C ALA A 192 4.37 -21.95 7.09
N ARG A 193 3.09 -21.83 7.41
CA ARG A 193 2.58 -20.68 8.15
C ARG A 193 3.16 -20.72 9.57
N ARG A 194 3.57 -19.56 10.06
CA ARG A 194 4.09 -19.40 11.41
C ARG A 194 3.13 -18.59 12.25
N GLU A 195 3.05 -18.89 13.53
CA GLU A 195 2.23 -18.14 14.47
C GLU A 195 2.90 -16.84 14.89
N PRO A 196 2.13 -15.80 15.23
CA PRO A 196 2.66 -14.57 15.80
C PRO A 196 3.45 -14.87 17.09
N GLY A 197 4.71 -14.39 17.17
CA GLY A 197 5.58 -14.63 18.33
C GLY A 197 6.58 -15.77 18.14
N ASP A 198 6.50 -16.56 17.07
CA ASP A 198 7.55 -17.50 16.71
C ASP A 198 8.84 -16.70 16.37
N PRO A 199 10.01 -17.02 16.99
CA PRO A 199 11.28 -16.35 16.72
C PRO A 199 11.70 -16.36 15.24
N GLU A 200 11.28 -17.38 14.50
CA GLU A 200 11.54 -17.50 13.07
C GLU A 200 10.43 -16.88 12.21
N ALA A 201 9.42 -16.23 12.80
CA ALA A 201 8.31 -15.61 12.07
C ALA A 201 8.72 -14.42 11.17
N ASP A 202 9.98 -14.00 11.22
CA ASP A 202 10.51 -12.95 10.33
C ASP A 202 10.92 -13.48 8.93
N ASP A 203 10.79 -14.80 8.66
CA ASP A 203 11.00 -15.36 7.34
C ASP A 203 9.96 -14.81 6.34
N ALA A 204 10.50 -14.20 5.27
CA ALA A 204 9.68 -13.57 4.24
C ALA A 204 8.76 -14.55 3.49
N LEU A 205 9.16 -15.82 3.33
CA LEU A 205 8.36 -16.85 2.66
C LEU A 205 7.19 -17.32 3.52
N SER A 206 7.38 -17.47 4.83
CA SER A 206 6.30 -17.84 5.74
C SER A 206 5.20 -16.78 5.80
N LYS A 207 5.56 -15.50 5.61
CA LYS A 207 4.62 -14.37 5.57
C LYS A 207 3.84 -14.29 4.26
N THR A 208 4.51 -14.51 3.12
CA THR A 208 3.91 -14.23 1.81
C THR A 208 3.57 -15.46 0.98
N ASN A 209 4.14 -16.64 1.29
CA ASN A 209 3.97 -17.87 0.52
C ASN A 209 3.68 -19.09 1.41
N SER A 210 2.83 -18.92 2.43
CA SER A 210 2.45 -20.00 3.34
C SER A 210 1.27 -20.85 2.86
N ILE A 211 0.63 -20.48 1.73
CA ILE A 211 -0.51 -21.18 1.14
C ILE A 211 -0.48 -21.06 -0.39
N ASN A 212 -0.99 -22.06 -1.10
CA ASN A 212 -1.18 -21.97 -2.54
C ASN A 212 -2.33 -21.03 -2.88
N ARG A 213 -2.08 -20.08 -3.79
CA ARG A 213 -3.04 -19.07 -4.22
C ARG A 213 -3.02 -18.89 -5.73
N TRP A 214 -4.16 -18.53 -6.29
CA TRP A 214 -4.23 -18.04 -7.64
C TRP A 214 -5.19 -16.86 -7.75
N LEU A 215 -4.93 -15.99 -8.72
CA LEU A 215 -5.75 -14.83 -9.03
C LEU A 215 -5.87 -14.69 -10.54
N LEU A 216 -7.10 -14.60 -11.02
CA LEU A 216 -7.43 -14.22 -12.39
C LEU A 216 -7.98 -12.79 -12.35
N THR A 217 -7.42 -11.91 -13.17
CA THR A 217 -7.90 -10.53 -13.30
C THR A 217 -8.17 -10.19 -14.75
N GLY A 218 -9.09 -9.28 -14.95
CA GLY A 218 -9.32 -8.71 -16.28
C GLY A 218 -9.80 -7.28 -16.17
N SER A 219 -9.43 -6.48 -17.14
CA SER A 219 -9.89 -5.11 -17.28
C SER A 219 -10.30 -4.83 -18.71
N GLN A 220 -11.32 -4.00 -18.88
CA GLN A 220 -11.79 -3.58 -20.19
C GLN A 220 -12.26 -2.13 -20.12
N GLN A 221 -11.77 -1.28 -20.99
CA GLN A 221 -12.26 0.09 -21.11
C GLN A 221 -13.67 0.07 -21.69
N ILE A 222 -14.58 0.79 -21.03
CA ILE A 222 -15.97 0.98 -21.45
C ILE A 222 -16.21 2.48 -21.65
N GLY A 223 -16.39 2.89 -22.89
CA GLY A 223 -16.47 4.32 -23.24
C GLY A 223 -15.14 5.03 -23.02
N ALA A 224 -15.20 6.34 -22.75
CA ALA A 224 -14.01 7.19 -22.69
C ALA A 224 -13.29 7.15 -21.32
N THR A 225 -14.02 6.92 -20.23
CA THR A 225 -13.51 7.19 -18.88
C THR A 225 -13.63 6.03 -17.90
N LEU A 226 -14.45 5.01 -18.19
CA LEU A 226 -14.68 3.91 -17.27
C LEU A 226 -13.80 2.70 -17.60
N ARG A 227 -13.01 2.24 -16.65
CA ARG A 227 -12.15 1.05 -16.77
C ARG A 227 -12.39 0.10 -15.60
N PRO A 228 -13.47 -0.72 -15.63
CA PRO A 228 -13.68 -1.74 -14.62
C PRO A 228 -12.57 -2.79 -14.66
N GLN A 229 -12.15 -3.21 -13.46
CA GLN A 229 -11.29 -4.36 -13.27
C GLN A 229 -12.04 -5.39 -12.42
N TRP A 230 -12.13 -6.62 -12.89
CA TRP A 230 -12.70 -7.73 -12.14
C TRP A 230 -11.60 -8.71 -11.72
N LEU A 231 -11.82 -9.36 -10.57
CA LEU A 231 -10.86 -10.26 -9.96
C LEU A 231 -11.58 -11.52 -9.47
N ILE A 232 -10.96 -12.68 -9.67
CA ILE A 232 -11.39 -13.95 -9.09
C ILE A 232 -10.18 -14.54 -8.37
N TYR A 233 -10.25 -14.62 -7.07
CA TYR A 233 -9.17 -15.07 -6.20
C TYR A 233 -9.54 -16.33 -5.43
N ARG A 234 -8.57 -17.21 -5.21
CA ARG A 234 -8.75 -18.38 -4.37
C ARG A 234 -7.45 -18.75 -3.65
N GLU A 235 -7.60 -19.08 -2.38
CA GLU A 235 -6.60 -19.79 -1.57
C GLU A 235 -6.97 -21.26 -1.43
N GLN A 236 -5.99 -22.12 -1.31
CA GLN A 236 -6.20 -23.54 -1.06
C GLN A 236 -6.94 -23.74 0.26
N GLY A 237 -8.00 -24.56 0.25
CA GLY A 237 -8.85 -24.81 1.41
C GLY A 237 -9.92 -23.76 1.68
N HIS A 238 -9.92 -22.61 0.98
CA HIS A 238 -10.92 -21.57 1.15
C HIS A 238 -11.84 -21.42 -0.06
N SER A 239 -13.01 -20.84 0.15
CA SER A 239 -13.95 -20.51 -0.94
C SER A 239 -13.38 -19.41 -1.83
N PRO A 240 -13.73 -19.38 -3.13
CA PRO A 240 -13.37 -18.29 -4.02
C PRO A 240 -13.88 -16.94 -3.51
N GLN A 241 -13.12 -15.89 -3.78
CA GLN A 241 -13.50 -14.50 -3.56
C GLN A 241 -13.53 -13.77 -4.89
N PHE A 242 -14.47 -12.86 -5.04
CA PHE A 242 -14.65 -12.04 -6.21
C PHE A 242 -14.29 -10.60 -5.85
N GLY A 243 -13.71 -9.87 -6.80
CA GLY A 243 -13.36 -8.48 -6.66
C GLY A 243 -13.83 -7.66 -7.85
N LEU A 244 -14.13 -6.38 -7.60
CA LEU A 244 -14.46 -5.39 -8.62
C LEU A 244 -13.85 -4.05 -8.21
N ASN A 245 -13.09 -3.45 -9.13
CA ASN A 245 -12.57 -2.10 -9.02
C ASN A 245 -13.19 -1.24 -10.11
N LEU A 246 -13.64 -0.07 -9.73
CA LEU A 246 -14.21 0.93 -10.63
C LEU A 246 -13.58 2.28 -10.31
N ASN A 247 -13.14 3.00 -11.31
CA ASN A 247 -12.78 4.39 -11.17
C ASN A 247 -13.23 5.17 -12.41
N THR A 248 -13.53 6.44 -12.22
CA THR A 248 -13.87 7.33 -13.30
C THR A 248 -13.49 8.75 -12.96
N LEU A 249 -13.09 9.51 -13.98
CA LEU A 249 -12.80 10.92 -13.88
C LEU A 249 -14.10 11.72 -14.01
N LEU A 250 -14.40 12.60 -13.07
CA LEU A 250 -15.49 13.58 -13.12
C LEU A 250 -14.93 14.98 -13.37
N GLY A 251 -15.20 15.52 -14.54
CA GLY A 251 -14.58 16.77 -14.97
C GLY A 251 -13.08 16.62 -15.17
N GLN A 252 -12.30 17.59 -14.70
CA GLN A 252 -10.84 17.62 -14.85
C GLN A 252 -10.07 17.41 -13.53
N SER A 253 -10.77 17.41 -12.39
CA SER A 253 -10.13 17.50 -11.08
C SER A 253 -10.64 16.49 -10.05
N ALA A 254 -11.66 15.69 -10.39
CA ALA A 254 -12.25 14.73 -9.45
C ALA A 254 -12.17 13.31 -9.99
N ILE A 255 -11.69 12.38 -9.18
CA ILE A 255 -11.75 10.94 -9.43
C ILE A 255 -12.71 10.33 -8.41
N VAL A 256 -13.71 9.61 -8.87
CA VAL A 256 -14.57 8.78 -8.03
C VAL A 256 -14.20 7.34 -8.24
N TYR A 257 -14.08 6.60 -7.16
CA TYR A 257 -13.72 5.20 -7.21
C TYR A 257 -14.52 4.34 -6.25
N GLY A 258 -14.61 3.06 -6.58
CA GLY A 258 -15.19 2.02 -5.76
C GLY A 258 -14.42 0.72 -5.88
N GLU A 259 -14.15 0.11 -4.74
CA GLU A 259 -13.62 -1.24 -4.63
C GLU A 259 -14.60 -2.11 -3.87
N TRP A 260 -14.74 -3.34 -4.33
CA TRP A 260 -15.52 -4.35 -3.65
C TRP A 260 -14.86 -5.71 -3.77
N ALA A 261 -14.80 -6.44 -2.66
CA ALA A 261 -14.43 -7.86 -2.64
C ALA A 261 -15.41 -8.65 -1.78
N GLY A 262 -15.82 -9.84 -2.23
CA GLY A 262 -16.78 -10.66 -1.52
C GLY A 262 -16.60 -12.14 -1.76
N GLY A 263 -16.95 -12.94 -0.74
CA GLY A 263 -16.89 -14.39 -0.77
C GLY A 263 -17.31 -14.99 0.56
N ARG A 264 -17.32 -16.31 0.65
CA ARG A 264 -17.57 -16.99 1.93
C ARG A 264 -16.30 -16.99 2.77
N ALA A 265 -16.38 -16.40 3.95
CA ALA A 265 -15.26 -16.28 4.89
C ALA A 265 -15.75 -16.27 6.35
N PRO A 266 -14.92 -16.68 7.32
CA PRO A 266 -15.19 -16.47 8.74
C PRO A 266 -15.12 -14.98 9.10
N SER A 267 -15.57 -14.61 10.31
CA SER A 267 -15.30 -13.28 10.85
C SER A 267 -13.81 -13.12 11.16
N LEU A 268 -13.37 -11.87 11.27
CA LEU A 268 -12.00 -11.55 11.66
C LEU A 268 -11.64 -12.18 13.02
N TYR A 269 -12.57 -12.13 13.98
CA TYR A 269 -12.40 -12.72 15.30
C TYR A 269 -12.26 -14.24 15.23
N SER A 270 -13.14 -14.91 14.47
CA SER A 270 -13.09 -16.37 14.30
C SER A 270 -11.83 -16.82 13.57
N LEU A 271 -11.44 -16.10 12.52
CA LEU A 271 -10.21 -16.38 11.76
C LEU A 271 -8.96 -16.29 12.66
N ALA A 272 -8.88 -15.23 13.45
CA ALA A 272 -7.73 -14.97 14.33
C ALA A 272 -7.62 -15.98 15.49
N ASN A 273 -8.72 -16.63 15.87
CA ASN A 273 -8.78 -17.58 16.99
C ASN A 273 -9.03 -19.03 16.54
N HIS A 274 -8.84 -19.32 15.23
CA HIS A 274 -9.02 -20.67 14.65
C HIS A 274 -10.41 -21.28 14.92
N GLN A 275 -11.46 -20.45 14.96
CA GLN A 275 -12.85 -20.82 15.22
C GLN A 275 -13.70 -20.63 13.96
N GLU A 276 -13.42 -21.37 12.90
CA GLU A 276 -14.04 -21.14 11.58
C GLU A 276 -15.51 -21.58 11.46
N GLN A 277 -16.28 -21.55 12.55
CA GLN A 277 -17.68 -22.01 12.59
C GLN A 277 -18.67 -20.99 12.00
N ASP A 278 -18.31 -19.71 11.86
CA ASP A 278 -19.19 -18.63 11.42
C ASP A 278 -19.02 -18.25 9.94
N VAL A 279 -18.60 -19.21 9.10
CA VAL A 279 -18.38 -18.98 7.66
C VAL A 279 -19.69 -18.62 6.95
N ARG A 280 -19.76 -17.42 6.42
CA ARG A 280 -20.88 -16.90 5.63
C ARG A 280 -20.38 -15.98 4.54
N PHE A 281 -21.26 -15.55 3.64
CA PHE A 281 -20.90 -14.53 2.66
C PHE A 281 -20.57 -13.21 3.38
N ARG A 282 -19.38 -12.66 3.12
CA ARG A 282 -18.91 -11.38 3.66
C ARG A 282 -18.33 -10.56 2.55
N SER A 283 -18.62 -9.27 2.57
CA SER A 283 -18.07 -8.32 1.62
C SER A 283 -17.23 -7.25 2.32
N ARG A 284 -16.28 -6.73 1.58
CA ARG A 284 -15.42 -5.60 1.94
C ARG A 284 -15.55 -4.57 0.85
N SER A 285 -15.61 -3.28 1.20
CA SER A 285 -15.77 -2.21 0.21
C SER A 285 -15.00 -0.97 0.63
N ALA A 286 -14.49 -0.24 -0.34
CA ALA A 286 -14.00 1.12 -0.21
C ALA A 286 -14.66 1.98 -1.30
N LEU A 287 -15.27 3.09 -0.91
CA LEU A 287 -15.87 4.06 -1.83
C LEU A 287 -15.24 5.42 -1.54
N GLY A 288 -14.71 6.08 -2.54
CA GLY A 288 -14.01 7.32 -2.31
C GLY A 288 -14.09 8.31 -3.46
N VAL A 289 -13.70 9.52 -3.13
CA VAL A 289 -13.49 10.61 -4.07
C VAL A 289 -12.15 11.26 -3.78
N THR A 290 -11.36 11.47 -4.82
CA THR A 290 -10.14 12.27 -4.80
C THR A 290 -10.38 13.52 -5.61
N TYR A 291 -10.10 14.67 -5.04
CA TYR A 291 -10.25 15.97 -5.69
C TYR A 291 -8.94 16.73 -5.64
N THR A 292 -8.49 17.19 -6.80
CA THR A 292 -7.30 18.05 -6.94
C THR A 292 -7.74 19.51 -7.02
N TRP A 293 -7.40 20.27 -6.00
CA TRP A 293 -7.64 21.70 -5.89
C TRP A 293 -6.58 22.50 -6.64
N PRO A 294 -6.79 23.79 -6.92
CA PRO A 294 -5.69 24.68 -7.29
C PRO A 294 -4.53 24.61 -6.29
N LEU A 295 -3.30 24.98 -6.72
CA LEU A 295 -2.09 24.97 -5.90
C LEU A 295 -1.60 23.56 -5.53
N ASP A 296 -1.83 22.56 -6.40
CA ASP A 296 -1.36 21.17 -6.22
C ASP A 296 -1.74 20.54 -4.85
N ILE A 297 -2.93 20.90 -4.36
CA ILE A 297 -3.51 20.28 -3.18
C ILE A 297 -4.46 19.16 -3.62
N THR A 298 -4.24 17.95 -3.14
CA THR A 298 -5.13 16.80 -3.40
C THR A 298 -5.76 16.34 -2.09
N THR A 299 -7.07 16.14 -2.11
CA THR A 299 -7.83 15.62 -0.97
C THR A 299 -8.57 14.36 -1.37
N THR A 300 -8.43 13.31 -0.60
CA THR A 300 -9.17 12.06 -0.75
C THR A 300 -10.08 11.86 0.46
N PHE A 301 -11.33 11.55 0.20
CA PHE A 301 -12.27 11.08 1.22
C PHE A 301 -12.73 9.66 0.87
N GLU A 302 -12.71 8.75 1.84
CA GLU A 302 -13.02 7.33 1.64
C GLU A 302 -13.90 6.80 2.76
N TRP A 303 -15.00 6.14 2.40
CA TRP A 303 -15.78 5.29 3.28
C TRP A 303 -15.36 3.84 3.11
N GLN A 304 -15.12 3.16 4.22
CA GLN A 304 -14.62 1.79 4.28
C GLN A 304 -15.64 0.89 4.96
N ALA A 305 -15.88 -0.29 4.39
CA ALA A 305 -16.73 -1.30 5.00
C ALA A 305 -16.06 -2.68 5.02
N ASN A 306 -16.13 -3.37 6.15
CA ASN A 306 -15.63 -4.72 6.35
C ASN A 306 -16.69 -5.62 6.98
N GLY A 307 -17.35 -6.47 6.19
CA GLY A 307 -18.37 -7.42 6.68
C GLY A 307 -17.80 -8.55 7.56
N ALA A 308 -16.47 -8.72 7.62
CA ALA A 308 -15.80 -9.62 8.56
C ALA A 308 -15.46 -8.95 9.90
N GLY A 309 -15.52 -7.61 9.97
CA GLY A 309 -15.25 -6.82 11.16
C GLY A 309 -16.38 -6.90 12.20
N VAL A 310 -16.10 -6.39 13.39
CA VAL A 310 -17.04 -6.36 14.53
C VAL A 310 -18.04 -5.22 14.42
N ALA A 311 -19.22 -5.41 15.01
CA ALA A 311 -20.25 -4.38 15.07
C ALA A 311 -19.89 -3.28 16.08
N LYS A 312 -20.69 -2.22 16.08
CA LYS A 312 -20.54 -1.08 17.01
C LYS A 312 -20.56 -1.57 18.47
N GLY A 313 -19.51 -1.23 19.23
CA GLY A 313 -19.38 -1.58 20.65
C GLY A 313 -19.05 -3.04 20.94
N GLU A 314 -19.02 -3.91 19.93
CA GLU A 314 -18.66 -5.31 20.09
C GLU A 314 -17.17 -5.49 20.40
N ASP A 315 -16.32 -4.59 19.90
CA ASP A 315 -14.88 -4.53 20.20
C ASP A 315 -14.60 -4.34 21.70
N LEU A 316 -15.31 -3.43 22.35
CA LEU A 316 -15.18 -3.19 23.79
C LEU A 316 -15.67 -4.40 24.60
N ALA A 317 -16.80 -4.99 24.20
CA ALA A 317 -17.36 -6.16 24.85
C ALA A 317 -16.46 -7.40 24.72
N LEU A 318 -15.90 -7.64 23.52
CA LEU A 318 -14.96 -8.74 23.27
C LEU A 318 -13.64 -8.54 24.02
N GLY A 319 -13.10 -7.32 24.02
CA GLY A 319 -11.89 -6.98 24.74
C GLY A 319 -12.02 -7.17 26.25
N ALA A 320 -13.13 -6.76 26.84
CA ALA A 320 -13.40 -6.95 28.25
C ALA A 320 -13.63 -8.43 28.61
N ARG A 321 -14.32 -9.20 27.74
CA ARG A 321 -14.66 -10.61 27.98
C ARG A 321 -13.48 -11.56 27.79
N ASN A 322 -12.68 -11.36 26.74
CA ASN A 322 -11.54 -12.22 26.40
C ASN A 322 -10.42 -11.37 25.75
N PRO A 323 -9.60 -10.71 26.56
CA PRO A 323 -8.53 -9.82 26.09
C PRO A 323 -7.54 -10.48 25.13
N LEU A 324 -7.18 -11.75 25.38
CA LEU A 324 -6.21 -12.47 24.56
C LEU A 324 -6.78 -12.74 23.17
N ALA A 325 -7.97 -13.29 23.07
CA ALA A 325 -8.61 -13.59 21.79
C ALA A 325 -8.91 -12.31 20.99
N TRP A 326 -9.24 -11.21 21.68
CA TRP A 326 -9.41 -9.92 21.04
C TRP A 326 -8.07 -9.35 20.57
N GLY A 327 -7.00 -9.48 21.34
CA GLY A 327 -5.64 -9.12 20.94
C GLY A 327 -5.19 -9.86 19.66
N ASN A 328 -5.51 -11.15 19.55
CA ASN A 328 -5.27 -11.92 18.32
C ASN A 328 -6.03 -11.30 17.13
N ALA A 329 -7.30 -10.94 17.31
CA ALA A 329 -8.11 -10.32 16.25
C ALA A 329 -7.55 -8.97 15.80
N LEU A 330 -7.07 -8.15 16.73
CA LEU A 330 -6.38 -6.90 16.42
C LEU A 330 -5.08 -7.16 15.64
N GLY A 331 -4.26 -8.11 16.07
CA GLY A 331 -3.05 -8.53 15.36
C GLY A 331 -3.33 -8.99 13.92
N TRP A 332 -4.38 -9.79 13.74
CA TRP A 332 -4.84 -10.19 12.40
C TRP A 332 -5.30 -9.02 11.54
N SER A 333 -6.07 -8.08 12.11
CA SER A 333 -6.48 -6.86 11.40
C SER A 333 -5.28 -6.08 10.86
N TYR A 334 -4.22 -5.94 11.66
CA TYR A 334 -2.97 -5.33 11.21
C TYR A 334 -2.29 -6.11 10.09
N ASN A 335 -2.20 -7.42 10.24
CA ASN A 335 -1.57 -8.31 9.25
C ASN A 335 -2.32 -8.31 7.92
N LEU A 336 -3.64 -8.36 7.96
CA LEU A 336 -4.51 -8.29 6.78
C LEU A 336 -4.67 -6.87 6.24
N GLN A 337 -4.30 -5.84 7.01
CA GLN A 337 -4.57 -4.43 6.72
C GLN A 337 -6.08 -4.13 6.54
N ASP A 338 -6.93 -4.89 7.21
CA ASP A 338 -8.39 -4.73 7.20
C ASP A 338 -8.84 -3.84 8.37
N PRO A 339 -9.88 -2.99 8.21
CA PRO A 339 -10.55 -2.38 9.34
C PRO A 339 -11.08 -3.45 10.30
N VAL A 340 -10.82 -3.30 11.60
CA VAL A 340 -11.31 -4.24 12.61
C VAL A 340 -12.82 -4.10 12.83
N THR A 341 -13.35 -2.90 12.62
CA THR A 341 -14.77 -2.57 12.70
C THR A 341 -15.45 -2.70 11.35
N ARG A 342 -16.78 -2.84 11.36
CA ARG A 342 -17.56 -2.95 10.11
C ARG A 342 -17.52 -1.71 9.24
N GLN A 343 -17.23 -0.54 9.78
CA GLN A 343 -17.20 0.71 9.03
C GLN A 343 -16.12 1.64 9.59
N ALA A 344 -15.43 2.31 8.68
CA ALA A 344 -14.46 3.36 9.00
C ALA A 344 -14.53 4.47 7.95
N PHE A 345 -14.01 5.65 8.31
CA PHE A 345 -13.78 6.77 7.40
C PHE A 345 -12.29 7.05 7.34
N PHE A 346 -11.84 7.45 6.18
CA PHE A 346 -10.47 7.85 5.93
C PHE A 346 -10.46 9.12 5.10
N THR A 347 -9.64 10.08 5.49
CA THR A 347 -9.41 11.31 4.73
C THR A 347 -7.91 11.52 4.61
N TYR A 348 -7.42 11.73 3.41
CA TYR A 348 -6.02 12.00 3.10
C TYR A 348 -5.90 13.34 2.39
N VAL A 349 -4.88 14.10 2.72
CA VAL A 349 -4.53 15.35 2.05
C VAL A 349 -3.06 15.34 1.71
N SER A 350 -2.72 15.71 0.48
CA SER A 350 -1.35 16.00 0.07
C SER A 350 -1.29 17.35 -0.63
N ALA A 351 -0.20 18.06 -0.46
CA ALA A 351 0.07 19.31 -1.13
C ALA A 351 1.55 19.42 -1.43
N HIS A 352 1.88 19.81 -2.65
CA HIS A 352 3.26 19.94 -3.11
C HIS A 352 3.67 21.40 -3.19
N ASN A 353 4.96 21.66 -2.91
CA ASN A 353 5.55 23.01 -2.99
C ASN A 353 4.82 24.05 -2.14
N VAL A 354 4.32 23.67 -0.97
CA VAL A 354 3.55 24.54 -0.07
C VAL A 354 4.46 25.65 0.47
N LEU A 355 4.06 26.90 0.28
CA LEU A 355 4.80 28.12 0.68
C LEU A 355 6.15 28.31 -0.02
N VAL A 356 6.96 27.27 -0.16
CA VAL A 356 8.29 27.30 -0.80
C VAL A 356 8.50 26.06 -1.66
N GLN A 357 9.23 26.19 -2.74
CA GLN A 357 9.56 25.08 -3.63
C GLN A 357 10.21 23.92 -2.86
N GLY A 358 9.77 22.70 -3.12
CA GLY A 358 10.27 21.49 -2.49
C GLY A 358 9.77 21.25 -1.06
N LEU A 359 8.86 22.06 -0.52
CA LEU A 359 8.18 21.76 0.74
C LEU A 359 6.84 21.09 0.47
N ASP A 360 6.72 19.83 0.83
CA ASP A 360 5.49 19.03 0.69
C ASP A 360 4.84 18.80 2.04
N LEU A 361 3.52 18.71 2.02
CA LEU A 361 2.69 18.37 3.16
C LEU A 361 1.87 17.14 2.80
N ALA A 362 1.83 16.16 3.69
CA ALA A 362 0.91 15.03 3.59
C ALA A 362 0.31 14.71 4.96
N GLY A 363 -0.92 14.22 4.98
CA GLY A 363 -1.55 13.84 6.22
C GLY A 363 -2.84 13.08 6.04
N PHE A 364 -3.22 12.30 7.06
CA PHE A 364 -4.52 11.64 7.06
C PHE A 364 -5.15 11.58 8.45
N VAL A 365 -6.45 11.38 8.43
CA VAL A 365 -7.26 10.99 9.58
C VAL A 365 -8.03 9.74 9.21
N GLN A 366 -7.93 8.71 10.05
CA GLN A 366 -8.75 7.50 9.99
C GLN A 366 -9.55 7.36 11.26
N ALA A 367 -10.85 7.10 11.14
CA ALA A 367 -11.76 6.99 12.27
C ALA A 367 -12.69 5.79 12.10
N ASP A 368 -12.75 4.92 13.10
CA ASP A 368 -13.71 3.83 13.15
C ASP A 368 -15.11 4.38 13.46
N ARG A 369 -16.12 3.93 12.71
CA ARG A 369 -17.50 4.27 12.99
C ARG A 369 -18.07 3.30 14.01
N GLY A 370 -18.42 3.79 15.18
CA GLY A 370 -19.06 2.97 16.20
C GLY A 370 -18.28 2.87 17.50
N ASN A 371 -17.05 3.34 17.52
CA ASN A 371 -16.25 3.59 18.72
C ASN A 371 -15.50 4.91 18.58
N ALA A 372 -14.75 5.30 19.61
CA ALA A 372 -13.97 6.54 19.61
C ALA A 372 -12.58 6.36 18.98
N GLY A 373 -12.32 5.19 18.35
CA GLY A 373 -11.02 4.84 17.76
C GLY A 373 -10.68 5.71 16.55
N ARG A 374 -9.57 6.44 16.62
CA ARG A 374 -9.10 7.28 15.52
C ARG A 374 -7.60 7.45 15.54
N GLN A 375 -7.03 7.64 14.38
CA GLN A 375 -5.62 7.95 14.14
C GLN A 375 -5.50 9.17 13.26
N ALA A 376 -4.55 10.05 13.59
CA ALA A 376 -4.14 11.15 12.73
C ALA A 376 -2.62 11.04 12.49
N TRP A 377 -2.19 11.37 11.29
CA TRP A 377 -0.80 11.47 10.91
C TRP A 377 -0.58 12.70 10.03
N LEU A 378 0.58 13.34 10.17
CA LEU A 378 0.97 14.52 9.41
C LEU A 378 2.47 14.44 9.12
N GLU A 379 2.86 14.79 7.91
CA GLU A 379 4.24 14.91 7.46
C GLU A 379 4.49 16.26 6.80
N PHE A 380 5.60 16.88 7.16
CA PHE A 380 6.23 17.97 6.43
C PHE A 380 7.53 17.44 5.86
N ARG A 381 7.68 17.49 4.53
CA ARG A 381 8.88 17.02 3.83
C ARG A 381 9.48 18.14 3.02
N LYS A 382 10.75 18.49 3.32
CA LYS A 382 11.53 19.40 2.50
C LYS A 382 12.45 18.59 1.62
N ARG A 383 12.24 18.69 0.31
CA ARG A 383 13.07 18.04 -0.73
C ARG A 383 14.18 18.98 -1.19
N TYR A 384 15.36 18.40 -1.38
CA TYR A 384 16.54 18.96 -2.04
C TYR A 384 16.95 18.00 -3.16
N ASP A 385 17.93 18.36 -3.95
CA ASP A 385 18.32 17.58 -5.14
C ASP A 385 18.82 16.16 -4.82
N SER A 386 19.55 16.00 -3.71
CA SER A 386 20.17 14.73 -3.30
C SER A 386 19.67 14.17 -1.97
N PHE A 387 18.83 14.91 -1.25
CA PHE A 387 18.28 14.46 0.03
C PHE A 387 16.93 15.09 0.35
N SER A 388 16.24 14.53 1.32
CA SER A 388 15.07 15.17 1.92
C SER A 388 15.10 15.12 3.45
N LEU A 389 14.41 16.07 4.07
CA LEU A 389 14.17 16.12 5.52
C LEU A 389 12.67 16.00 5.76
N SER A 390 12.26 15.04 6.59
CA SER A 390 10.85 14.85 6.93
C SER A 390 10.63 14.96 8.43
N LEU A 391 9.64 15.76 8.82
CA LEU A 391 9.12 15.81 10.18
C LEU A 391 7.72 15.20 10.17
N GLN A 392 7.54 14.11 10.89
CA GLN A 392 6.28 13.37 10.99
C GLN A 392 5.72 13.46 12.41
N TRP A 393 4.41 13.60 12.50
CA TRP A 393 3.66 13.51 13.74
C TRP A 393 2.51 12.53 13.59
N GLN A 394 2.29 11.70 14.61
CA GLN A 394 1.20 10.73 14.64
C GLN A 394 0.55 10.74 16.02
N ARG A 395 -0.78 10.60 16.04
CA ARG A 395 -1.55 10.49 17.28
C ARG A 395 -2.69 9.49 17.14
N GLN A 396 -2.80 8.62 18.15
CA GLN A 396 -3.88 7.67 18.33
C GLN A 396 -4.82 8.15 19.42
N ARG A 397 -6.12 7.82 19.28
CA ARG A 397 -7.15 7.99 20.29
C ARG A 397 -8.10 6.80 20.25
N GLY A 398 -8.61 6.41 21.39
CA GLY A 398 -9.59 5.34 21.55
C GLY A 398 -9.55 4.71 22.92
N GLU A 399 -10.57 3.95 23.25
CA GLU A 399 -10.60 3.08 24.41
C GLU A 399 -9.57 1.93 24.27
N PRO A 400 -9.09 1.32 25.35
CA PRO A 400 -8.03 0.31 25.30
C PRO A 400 -8.27 -0.88 24.34
N TRP A 401 -9.50 -1.22 24.10
CA TRP A 401 -9.89 -2.33 23.22
C TRP A 401 -10.23 -1.93 21.78
N THR A 402 -10.17 -0.64 21.45
CA THR A 402 -10.37 -0.19 20.07
C THR A 402 -9.09 -0.39 19.26
N ARG A 403 -9.22 -0.43 17.92
CA ARG A 403 -8.09 -0.59 17.00
C ARG A 403 -6.91 0.34 17.33
N PHE A 404 -7.18 1.61 17.62
CA PHE A 404 -6.14 2.61 17.84
C PHE A 404 -5.79 2.80 19.32
N GLY A 405 -6.71 2.53 20.24
CA GLY A 405 -6.47 2.58 21.68
C GLY A 405 -5.65 1.39 22.21
N ALA A 406 -5.66 0.25 21.51
CA ALA A 406 -4.86 -0.93 21.83
C ALA A 406 -3.40 -0.83 21.34
N LEU A 407 -3.05 0.18 20.54
CA LEU A 407 -1.65 0.42 20.16
C LEU A 407 -0.82 0.84 21.36
N PRO A 408 0.43 0.39 21.48
CA PRO A 408 1.26 0.71 22.64
C PRO A 408 1.59 2.21 22.77
N GLU A 409 1.66 2.90 21.63
CA GLU A 409 2.03 4.31 21.55
C GLU A 409 0.79 5.18 21.38
N ARG A 410 0.65 6.22 22.21
CA ARG A 410 -0.40 7.23 22.10
C ARG A 410 -0.09 8.29 21.05
N SER A 411 1.17 8.70 20.98
CA SER A 411 1.66 9.65 20.00
C SER A 411 3.13 9.43 19.69
N ASN A 412 3.57 9.86 18.52
CA ASN A 412 5.00 9.95 18.20
C ASN A 412 5.30 11.15 17.30
N VAL A 413 6.54 11.61 17.41
CA VAL A 413 7.16 12.59 16.52
C VAL A 413 8.42 11.94 15.96
N ARG A 414 8.60 12.02 14.65
CA ARG A 414 9.72 11.42 13.94
C ARG A 414 10.40 12.43 13.04
N LEU A 415 11.71 12.47 13.08
CA LEU A 415 12.57 13.22 12.15
C LEU A 415 13.32 12.20 11.28
N LEU A 416 13.24 12.37 9.95
CA LEU A 416 13.92 11.51 8.98
C LEU A 416 14.78 12.35 8.04
N VAL A 417 15.87 11.75 7.61
CA VAL A 417 16.74 12.22 6.53
C VAL A 417 16.87 11.10 5.52
N ASP A 418 16.55 11.37 4.29
CA ASP A 418 16.69 10.45 3.16
C ASP A 418 17.73 11.00 2.18
N LEU A 419 18.71 10.19 1.81
CA LEU A 419 19.75 10.50 0.82
C LEU A 419 19.51 9.66 -0.42
N TYR A 420 19.49 10.28 -1.59
CA TYR A 420 19.18 9.64 -2.88
C TYR A 420 20.43 9.58 -3.77
N TYR A 421 20.71 8.39 -4.34
CA TYR A 421 21.85 8.14 -5.22
C TYR A 421 21.45 7.51 -6.57
#